data_d6a69ac3924ab87174b356379bb028c3
#
_entry.id   d6a69ac3924ab87174b356379bb028c3
#
_cell.length_a   1.000
_cell.length_b   1.000
_cell.length_c   1.000
_cell.angle_alpha   90.00
_cell.angle_beta   90.00
_cell.angle_gamma   90.00
#
_symmetry.space_group_name_H-M   'P 1'
#
loop_
_entity.id
_entity.type
_entity.pdbx_description
1 polymer ?
#
loop_
_entity_poly.entity_id
_entity_poly.type
_entity_poly.pdbx_seq_one_letter_code
_entity_poly.pdbx_strand_id
1 'polypeptide(L)'
;MAWPAEVVAQGVKATVLSIGDGDTIRVRQAGKALTVRLACIDAPETAQSPYGQQARTYLQQRLPIGRDVSLNIKTTDRYGRSVAEVISDININLALVEDGQAFAYRHYLRGCDAKAYLEAEERASRARLGVWQMPGGITRPWDFRRTRRSAVIPDGTTPGGRRYRCSEISSYAKAQELLRQGHSYLDGNGDGEACEALR
;
A
#
# COMPACT_ATOMS: atom_id res chain seq x y z
N MET A 1 -22.07 39.99 11.88
CA MET A 1 -20.80 39.80 11.15
C MET A 1 -20.85 38.43 10.48
N ALA A 2 -20.97 38.39 9.15
CA ALA A 2 -20.97 37.12 8.42
C ALA A 2 -19.51 36.62 8.28
N TRP A 3 -19.27 35.39 8.69
CA TRP A 3 -17.98 34.72 8.42
C TRP A 3 -17.86 34.50 6.91
N PRO A 4 -16.65 34.71 6.34
CA PRO A 4 -16.45 34.36 4.94
C PRO A 4 -16.61 32.85 4.80
N ALA A 5 -17.46 32.43 3.86
CA ALA A 5 -17.56 31.03 3.46
C ALA A 5 -16.17 30.61 2.94
N GLU A 6 -15.52 29.67 3.64
CA GLU A 6 -14.33 29.01 3.09
C GLU A 6 -14.69 28.46 1.72
N VAL A 7 -13.99 28.94 0.70
CA VAL A 7 -14.03 28.37 -0.65
C VAL A 7 -13.35 26.99 -0.53
N VAL A 8 -14.13 25.98 -0.17
CA VAL A 8 -13.69 24.60 -0.29
C VAL A 8 -13.46 24.38 -1.78
N ALA A 9 -12.21 24.26 -2.18
CA ALA A 9 -11.85 23.92 -3.55
C ALA A 9 -12.70 22.71 -3.95
N GLN A 10 -13.59 22.90 -4.94
CA GLN A 10 -14.51 21.84 -5.36
C GLN A 10 -13.68 20.70 -5.94
N GLY A 11 -13.57 19.62 -5.17
CA GLY A 11 -12.88 18.42 -5.61
C GLY A 11 -13.56 17.81 -6.85
N VAL A 12 -12.83 17.01 -7.58
CA VAL A 12 -13.32 16.36 -8.79
C VAL A 12 -14.33 15.27 -8.44
N LYS A 13 -15.54 15.34 -8.99
CA LYS A 13 -16.61 14.35 -8.76
C LYS A 13 -16.26 13.00 -9.35
N ALA A 14 -16.52 11.94 -8.59
CA ALA A 14 -16.29 10.55 -9.01
C ALA A 14 -17.26 9.60 -8.28
N THR A 15 -17.46 8.40 -8.84
CA THR A 15 -18.31 7.35 -8.25
C THR A 15 -17.46 6.12 -7.93
N VAL A 16 -17.59 5.56 -6.74
CA VAL A 16 -16.82 4.39 -6.28
C VAL A 16 -17.20 3.16 -7.09
N LEU A 17 -16.21 2.46 -7.65
CA LEU A 17 -16.37 1.21 -8.41
C LEU A 17 -15.95 -0.02 -7.60
N SER A 18 -14.87 0.06 -6.85
CA SER A 18 -14.38 -1.02 -5.98
C SER A 18 -13.36 -0.51 -4.98
N ILE A 19 -13.17 -1.28 -3.92
CA ILE A 19 -12.13 -1.08 -2.90
C ILE A 19 -11.04 -2.12 -3.12
N GLY A 20 -9.80 -1.68 -3.34
CA GLY A 20 -8.65 -2.55 -3.51
C GLY A 20 -8.13 -3.10 -2.18
N ASP A 21 -7.57 -2.22 -1.40
CA ASP A 21 -7.02 -2.48 -0.06
C ASP A 21 -7.47 -1.38 0.93
N GLY A 22 -6.73 -1.20 2.04
CA GLY A 22 -7.09 -0.23 3.09
C GLY A 22 -6.92 1.25 2.70
N ASP A 23 -6.29 1.55 1.55
CA ASP A 23 -6.05 2.93 1.11
C ASP A 23 -5.99 3.09 -0.42
N THR A 24 -6.53 2.14 -1.15
CA THR A 24 -6.61 2.18 -2.62
C THR A 24 -8.03 1.85 -3.07
N ILE A 25 -8.63 2.72 -3.87
CA ILE A 25 -9.96 2.53 -4.44
C ILE A 25 -9.94 2.67 -5.96
N ARG A 26 -10.93 2.13 -6.62
CA ARG A 26 -11.23 2.45 -8.02
C ARG A 26 -12.49 3.28 -8.10
N VAL A 27 -12.46 4.29 -8.93
CA VAL A 27 -13.59 5.21 -9.14
C VAL A 27 -13.84 5.40 -10.63
N ARG A 28 -15.05 5.85 -10.97
CA ARG A 28 -15.39 6.37 -12.30
C ARG A 28 -15.43 7.88 -12.23
N GLN A 29 -14.60 8.54 -13.05
CA GLN A 29 -14.55 9.99 -13.22
C GLN A 29 -14.71 10.33 -14.69
N ALA A 30 -15.66 11.17 -15.04
CA ALA A 30 -15.94 11.57 -16.43
C ALA A 30 -15.99 10.37 -17.40
N GLY A 31 -16.63 9.28 -17.00
CA GLY A 31 -16.77 8.04 -17.79
C GLY A 31 -15.56 7.10 -17.75
N LYS A 32 -14.41 7.51 -17.24
CA LYS A 32 -13.19 6.71 -17.18
C LYS A 32 -12.98 6.10 -15.79
N ALA A 33 -12.52 4.85 -15.76
CA ALA A 33 -12.12 4.20 -14.52
C ALA A 33 -10.70 4.62 -14.13
N LEU A 34 -10.53 5.08 -12.89
CA LEU A 34 -9.25 5.50 -12.32
C LEU A 34 -8.97 4.71 -11.04
N THR A 35 -7.69 4.49 -10.77
CA THR A 35 -7.22 4.03 -9.45
C THR A 35 -6.80 5.24 -8.62
N VAL A 36 -7.33 5.34 -7.41
CA VAL A 36 -7.03 6.41 -6.46
C VAL A 36 -6.33 5.80 -5.25
N ARG A 37 -5.14 6.29 -4.95
CA ARG A 37 -4.43 6.07 -3.70
C ARG A 37 -4.81 7.18 -2.72
N LEU A 38 -5.28 6.83 -1.54
CA LEU A 38 -5.63 7.80 -0.51
C LEU A 38 -4.37 8.56 -0.05
N ALA A 39 -4.40 9.87 -0.17
CA ALA A 39 -3.28 10.75 0.15
C ALA A 39 -3.02 10.81 1.67
N CYS A 40 -1.78 11.10 2.04
CA CYS A 40 -1.34 11.46 3.40
C CYS A 40 -1.45 10.34 4.45
N ILE A 41 -1.91 9.17 4.05
CA ILE A 41 -2.03 7.99 4.92
C ILE A 41 -1.32 6.78 4.32
N ASP A 42 -1.08 5.78 5.15
CA ASP A 42 -0.62 4.45 4.75
C ASP A 42 -1.33 3.40 5.60
N ALA A 43 -2.19 2.60 4.98
CA ALA A 43 -2.92 1.55 5.64
C ALA A 43 -2.08 0.27 5.73
N PRO A 44 -2.34 -0.61 6.70
CA PRO A 44 -1.69 -1.91 6.76
C PRO A 44 -1.86 -2.69 5.46
N GLU A 45 -0.79 -3.32 5.03
CA GLU A 45 -0.81 -4.23 3.89
C GLU A 45 -1.78 -5.40 4.16
N THR A 46 -2.40 -5.95 3.13
CA THR A 46 -3.29 -7.12 3.28
C THR A 46 -2.60 -8.27 4.01
N ALA A 47 -1.29 -8.41 3.86
CA ALA A 47 -0.47 -9.41 4.55
C ALA A 47 -0.17 -9.09 6.03
N GLN A 48 -0.52 -7.90 6.52
CA GLN A 48 -0.44 -7.54 7.95
C GLN A 48 -1.76 -7.92 8.66
N SER A 49 -2.06 -9.20 8.69
CA SER A 49 -3.28 -9.73 9.33
C SER A 49 -3.31 -9.45 10.84
N PRO A 50 -4.49 -9.10 11.43
CA PRO A 50 -5.78 -8.92 10.76
C PRO A 50 -5.98 -7.50 10.21
N TYR A 51 -5.08 -6.58 10.46
CA TYR A 51 -5.23 -5.13 10.32
C TYR A 51 -5.46 -4.68 8.87
N GLY A 52 -4.77 -5.29 7.89
CA GLY A 52 -4.97 -4.95 6.48
C GLY A 52 -6.39 -5.27 6.00
N GLN A 53 -6.95 -6.40 6.45
CA GLN A 53 -8.33 -6.75 6.12
C GLN A 53 -9.34 -5.86 6.89
N GLN A 54 -9.04 -5.48 8.12
CA GLN A 54 -9.88 -4.55 8.90
C GLN A 54 -9.95 -3.19 8.23
N ALA A 55 -8.81 -2.62 7.83
CA ALA A 55 -8.74 -1.34 7.11
C ALA A 55 -9.53 -1.38 5.80
N ARG A 56 -9.39 -2.47 5.02
CA ARG A 56 -10.17 -2.66 3.80
C ARG A 56 -11.67 -2.73 4.07
N THR A 57 -12.09 -3.51 5.06
CA THR A 57 -13.51 -3.66 5.44
C THR A 57 -14.08 -2.32 5.92
N TYR A 58 -13.33 -1.58 6.72
CA TYR A 58 -13.72 -0.23 7.15
C TYR A 58 -13.96 0.68 5.94
N LEU A 59 -13.03 0.68 4.99
CA LEU A 59 -13.15 1.51 3.79
C LEU A 59 -14.35 1.10 2.92
N GLN A 60 -14.66 -0.20 2.82
CA GLN A 60 -15.86 -0.72 2.14
C GLN A 60 -17.16 -0.24 2.79
N GLN A 61 -17.21 -0.16 4.12
CA GLN A 61 -18.38 0.33 4.86
C GLN A 61 -18.57 1.85 4.67
N ARG A 62 -17.47 2.61 4.63
CA ARG A 62 -17.51 4.07 4.43
C ARG A 62 -17.78 4.47 2.98
N LEU A 63 -17.33 3.66 2.04
CA LEU A 63 -17.42 3.90 0.60
C LEU A 63 -18.05 2.70 -0.13
N PRO A 64 -19.35 2.44 0.04
CA PRO A 64 -20.03 1.40 -0.72
C PRO A 64 -19.94 1.67 -2.23
N ILE A 65 -19.96 0.59 -3.02
CA ILE A 65 -19.96 0.68 -4.48
C ILE A 65 -21.15 1.51 -4.95
N GLY A 66 -20.90 2.43 -5.90
CA GLY A 66 -21.89 3.39 -6.39
C GLY A 66 -21.95 4.69 -5.59
N ARG A 67 -21.23 4.80 -4.47
CA ARG A 67 -21.15 6.06 -3.69
C ARG A 67 -20.47 7.15 -4.50
N ASP A 68 -21.10 8.32 -4.56
CA ASP A 68 -20.48 9.52 -5.09
C ASP A 68 -19.53 10.15 -4.07
N VAL A 69 -18.38 10.57 -4.56
CA VAL A 69 -17.30 11.19 -3.77
C VAL A 69 -16.73 12.39 -4.50
N SER A 70 -16.06 13.25 -3.76
CA SER A 70 -15.24 14.34 -4.28
C SER A 70 -13.76 14.02 -4.04
N LEU A 71 -12.94 14.15 -5.08
CA LEU A 71 -11.51 13.87 -5.02
C LEU A 71 -10.73 15.18 -4.96
N ASN A 72 -10.03 15.43 -3.87
CA ASN A 72 -9.04 16.50 -3.76
C ASN A 72 -7.69 15.96 -4.19
N ILE A 73 -7.43 15.96 -5.51
CA ILE A 73 -6.24 15.38 -6.12
C ILE A 73 -5.02 16.21 -5.76
N LYS A 74 -3.99 15.57 -5.21
CA LYS A 74 -2.70 16.18 -4.82
C LYS A 74 -1.65 16.00 -5.91
N THR A 75 -1.56 14.79 -6.49
CA THR A 75 -0.57 14.42 -7.50
C THR A 75 -0.98 13.12 -8.20
N THR A 76 -0.17 12.70 -9.15
CA THR A 76 -0.19 11.34 -9.73
C THR A 76 1.10 10.63 -9.36
N ASP A 77 1.01 9.40 -8.90
CA ASP A 77 2.18 8.63 -8.52
C ASP A 77 2.88 7.99 -9.75
N ARG A 78 4.06 7.40 -9.51
CA ARG A 78 4.86 6.73 -10.56
C ARG A 78 4.18 5.52 -11.21
N TYR A 79 3.08 5.03 -10.63
CA TYR A 79 2.28 3.93 -11.16
C TYR A 79 1.04 4.41 -11.91
N GLY A 80 0.88 5.73 -12.09
CA GLY A 80 -0.26 6.35 -12.78
C GLY A 80 -1.53 6.44 -11.93
N ARG A 81 -1.47 6.19 -10.60
CA ARG A 81 -2.61 6.34 -9.72
C ARG A 81 -2.76 7.80 -9.30
N SER A 82 -4.00 8.30 -9.28
CA SER A 82 -4.28 9.59 -8.65
C SER A 82 -4.11 9.49 -7.14
N VAL A 83 -3.33 10.39 -6.55
CA VAL A 83 -3.17 10.49 -5.09
C VAL A 83 -4.08 11.62 -4.61
N ALA A 84 -5.11 11.28 -3.80
CA ALA A 84 -6.15 12.23 -3.42
C ALA A 84 -6.64 12.05 -1.99
N GLU A 85 -7.13 13.14 -1.40
CA GLU A 85 -8.10 13.02 -0.30
C GLU A 85 -9.48 12.74 -0.90
N VAL A 86 -10.15 11.75 -0.34
CA VAL A 86 -11.48 11.30 -0.75
C VAL A 86 -12.49 11.87 0.24
N ILE A 87 -13.36 12.74 -0.26
CA ILE A 87 -14.39 13.37 0.53
C ILE A 87 -15.73 12.73 0.15
N SER A 88 -16.40 12.13 1.12
CA SER A 88 -17.81 11.75 1.05
C SER A 88 -18.60 12.75 1.88
N ASP A 89 -19.24 12.34 2.97
CA ASP A 89 -19.81 13.29 3.94
C ASP A 89 -18.70 13.91 4.83
N ILE A 90 -17.57 13.21 4.94
CA ILE A 90 -16.37 13.60 5.70
C ILE A 90 -15.11 13.32 4.87
N ASN A 91 -13.94 13.74 5.36
CA ASN A 91 -12.66 13.33 4.82
C ASN A 91 -12.37 11.87 5.23
N ILE A 92 -12.50 10.94 4.29
CA ILE A 92 -12.34 9.50 4.51
C ILE A 92 -10.90 9.14 4.90
N ASN A 93 -9.91 9.83 4.34
CA ASN A 93 -8.50 9.63 4.66
C ASN A 93 -8.24 9.94 6.15
N LEU A 94 -8.73 11.08 6.61
CA LEU A 94 -8.60 11.49 8.01
C LEU A 94 -9.35 10.52 8.95
N ALA A 95 -10.57 10.11 8.59
CA ALA A 95 -11.36 9.17 9.37
C ALA A 95 -10.66 7.81 9.55
N LEU A 96 -9.95 7.31 8.52
CA LEU A 96 -9.13 6.10 8.63
C LEU A 96 -8.05 6.23 9.70
N VAL A 97 -7.42 7.40 9.84
CA VAL A 97 -6.41 7.66 10.87
C VAL A 97 -7.07 7.80 12.25
N GLU A 98 -8.18 8.54 12.34
CA GLU A 98 -8.92 8.74 13.60
C GLU A 98 -9.40 7.44 14.22
N ASP A 99 -9.86 6.48 13.39
CA ASP A 99 -10.34 5.17 13.84
C ASP A 99 -9.23 4.11 13.89
N GLY A 100 -7.97 4.53 13.75
CA GLY A 100 -6.80 3.64 13.83
C GLY A 100 -6.73 2.58 12.73
N GLN A 101 -7.34 2.82 11.57
CA GLN A 101 -7.30 1.91 10.43
C GLN A 101 -6.11 2.18 9.50
N ALA A 102 -5.47 3.33 9.63
CA ALA A 102 -4.28 3.72 8.89
C ALA A 102 -3.36 4.59 9.75
N PHE A 103 -2.11 4.73 9.30
CA PHE A 103 -1.14 5.66 9.88
C PHE A 103 -1.09 6.95 9.09
N ALA A 104 -0.87 8.09 9.77
CA ALA A 104 -0.49 9.32 9.12
C ALA A 104 0.90 9.14 8.47
N TYR A 105 0.99 9.29 7.15
CA TYR A 105 2.24 9.05 6.44
C TYR A 105 3.07 10.34 6.39
N ARG A 106 3.85 10.58 7.44
CA ARG A 106 4.59 11.84 7.68
C ARG A 106 5.37 12.33 6.48
N HIS A 107 5.98 11.42 5.72
CA HIS A 107 6.76 11.78 4.53
C HIS A 107 5.91 12.42 3.41
N TYR A 108 4.61 12.14 3.39
CA TYR A 108 3.67 12.60 2.37
C TYR A 108 2.55 13.49 2.91
N LEU A 109 2.66 14.02 4.14
CA LEU A 109 1.65 14.94 4.69
C LEU A 109 1.63 16.31 4.01
N ARG A 110 2.66 16.64 3.22
CA ARG A 110 2.71 17.90 2.48
C ARG A 110 1.55 17.93 1.47
N GLY A 111 0.68 18.92 1.63
CA GLY A 111 -0.52 19.08 0.80
C GLY A 111 -1.81 18.58 1.44
N CYS A 112 -1.73 18.02 2.66
CA CYS A 112 -2.87 17.79 3.57
C CYS A 112 -2.74 18.67 4.81
N ASP A 113 -3.77 18.72 5.63
CA ASP A 113 -3.69 19.33 6.97
C ASP A 113 -2.87 18.41 7.90
N ALA A 114 -1.53 18.59 7.87
CA ALA A 114 -0.62 17.76 8.65
C ALA A 114 -0.96 17.76 10.14
N LYS A 115 -1.42 18.89 10.69
CA LYS A 115 -1.81 19.01 12.10
C LYS A 115 -3.00 18.10 12.40
N ALA A 116 -4.07 18.18 11.61
CA ALA A 116 -5.26 17.37 11.79
C ALA A 116 -4.92 15.86 11.74
N TYR A 117 -4.11 15.41 10.77
CA TYR A 117 -3.71 14.00 10.65
C TYR A 117 -2.85 13.53 11.83
N LEU A 118 -1.91 14.34 12.31
CA LEU A 118 -1.06 13.96 13.44
C LEU A 118 -1.83 13.94 14.76
N GLU A 119 -2.73 14.90 14.99
CA GLU A 119 -3.61 14.90 16.15
C GLU A 119 -4.60 13.73 16.15
N ALA A 120 -5.14 13.37 14.97
CA ALA A 120 -6.00 12.20 14.80
C ALA A 120 -5.23 10.91 15.14
N GLU A 121 -4.01 10.75 14.64
CA GLU A 121 -3.14 9.62 14.96
C GLU A 121 -2.84 9.53 16.45
N GLU A 122 -2.55 10.67 17.08
CA GLU A 122 -2.29 10.71 18.52
C GLU A 122 -3.53 10.28 19.34
N ARG A 123 -4.72 10.77 18.98
CA ARG A 123 -5.98 10.36 19.62
C ARG A 123 -6.21 8.85 19.47
N ALA A 124 -6.07 8.32 18.25
CA ALA A 124 -6.22 6.89 17.97
C ALA A 124 -5.23 6.04 18.77
N SER A 125 -3.98 6.49 18.87
CA SER A 125 -2.92 5.81 19.64
C SER A 125 -3.21 5.80 21.14
N ARG A 126 -3.62 6.91 21.72
CA ARG A 126 -4.01 7.00 23.14
C ARG A 126 -5.22 6.13 23.47
N ALA A 127 -6.19 6.08 22.56
CA ALA A 127 -7.38 5.26 22.69
C ALA A 127 -7.16 3.77 22.31
N ARG A 128 -5.96 3.40 21.86
CA ARG A 128 -5.58 2.05 21.42
C ARG A 128 -6.51 1.49 20.34
N LEU A 129 -6.89 2.31 19.37
CA LEU A 129 -7.78 1.91 18.28
C LEU A 129 -7.00 1.17 17.17
N GLY A 130 -7.62 0.17 16.57
CA GLY A 130 -7.13 -0.52 15.37
C GLY A 130 -5.65 -0.90 15.44
N VAL A 131 -4.83 -0.34 14.58
CA VAL A 131 -3.37 -0.59 14.50
C VAL A 131 -2.60 -0.23 15.79
N TRP A 132 -3.22 0.49 16.71
CA TRP A 132 -2.65 0.93 17.98
C TRP A 132 -3.03 0.07 19.18
N GLN A 133 -3.73 -1.07 18.98
CA GLN A 133 -4.11 -2.00 20.06
C GLN A 133 -2.90 -2.49 20.84
N MET A 134 -1.75 -2.62 20.19
CA MET A 134 -0.47 -2.89 20.85
C MET A 134 0.25 -1.58 21.20
N PRO A 135 1.01 -1.52 22.31
CA PRO A 135 1.84 -0.37 22.63
C PRO A 135 2.80 -0.02 21.48
N GLY A 136 2.79 1.25 21.04
CA GLY A 136 3.58 1.71 19.90
C GLY A 136 2.99 1.40 18.51
N GLY A 137 1.89 0.63 18.46
CA GLY A 137 1.23 0.20 17.23
C GLY A 137 1.93 -0.98 16.55
N ILE A 138 1.33 -1.48 15.49
CA ILE A 138 1.94 -2.53 14.65
C ILE A 138 3.11 -1.98 13.83
N THR A 139 3.90 -2.87 13.21
CA THR A 139 4.93 -2.47 12.22
C THR A 139 4.30 -1.57 11.16
N ARG A 140 4.91 -0.42 10.91
CA ARG A 140 4.42 0.53 9.90
C ARG A 140 4.39 -0.12 8.52
N PRO A 141 3.37 0.15 7.67
CA PRO A 141 3.27 -0.49 6.35
C PRO A 141 4.49 -0.26 5.47
N TRP A 142 5.08 0.93 5.50
CA TRP A 142 6.31 1.23 4.74
C TRP A 142 7.54 0.44 5.23
N ASP A 143 7.63 0.15 6.54
CA ASP A 143 8.69 -0.68 7.10
C ASP A 143 8.44 -2.16 6.79
N PHE A 144 7.19 -2.62 6.88
CA PHE A 144 6.78 -3.96 6.50
C PHE A 144 7.11 -4.27 5.03
N ARG A 145 6.82 -3.34 4.10
CA ARG A 145 7.20 -3.48 2.69
C ARG A 145 8.72 -3.54 2.51
N ARG A 146 9.47 -2.74 3.26
CA ARG A 146 10.94 -2.74 3.21
C ARG A 146 11.49 -4.06 3.69
N THR A 147 11.05 -4.56 4.84
CA THR A 147 11.47 -5.84 5.40
C THR A 147 11.15 -7.00 4.44
N ARG A 148 9.95 -7.01 3.85
CA ARG A 148 9.60 -8.03 2.86
C ARG A 148 10.47 -7.97 1.60
N ARG A 149 10.80 -6.79 1.11
CA ARG A 149 11.74 -6.64 -0.03
C ARG A 149 13.14 -7.12 0.33
N SER A 150 13.57 -6.93 1.58
CA SER A 150 14.84 -7.42 2.07
C SER A 150 14.80 -8.92 2.40
N ALA A 151 13.65 -9.44 2.83
CA ALA A 151 13.41 -10.87 3.08
C ALA A 151 13.11 -11.66 1.81
N VAL A 152 12.69 -11.00 0.71
CA VAL A 152 12.76 -11.51 -0.66
C VAL A 152 14.18 -11.20 -1.19
N ILE A 153 15.20 -11.58 -0.42
CA ILE A 153 16.41 -12.16 -0.99
C ILE A 153 15.93 -13.54 -1.42
N PRO A 154 15.90 -13.87 -2.72
CA PRO A 154 15.64 -15.24 -3.11
C PRO A 154 16.65 -16.08 -2.33
N ASP A 155 16.17 -17.03 -1.54
CA ASP A 155 16.95 -18.11 -1.00
C ASP A 155 17.84 -18.62 -2.14
N GLY A 156 19.15 -18.51 -2.00
CA GLY A 156 20.08 -18.78 -3.10
C GLY A 156 21.34 -17.94 -3.08
N THR A 157 21.60 -17.21 -1.99
CA THR A 157 22.90 -16.66 -1.72
C THR A 157 23.73 -17.70 -0.98
N THR A 158 24.75 -18.25 -1.66
CA THR A 158 25.86 -18.97 -0.97
C THR A 158 26.46 -18.07 0.12
N PRO A 159 27.19 -18.62 1.12
CA PRO A 159 27.93 -17.88 2.11
C PRO A 159 29.02 -16.94 1.52
N GLY A 160 28.66 -16.12 0.55
CA GLY A 160 29.49 -15.19 -0.21
C GLY A 160 28.65 -14.21 -1.04
N GLY A 161 27.29 -14.26 -0.97
CA GLY A 161 26.41 -13.25 -1.55
C GLY A 161 26.30 -13.25 -3.09
N ARG A 162 26.88 -14.23 -3.81
CA ARG A 162 26.88 -14.24 -5.28
C ARG A 162 25.60 -14.86 -5.85
N ARG A 163 24.91 -14.13 -6.73
CA ARG A 163 23.81 -14.64 -7.55
C ARG A 163 24.35 -15.04 -8.92
N TYR A 164 24.13 -16.29 -9.32
CA TYR A 164 24.55 -16.80 -10.62
C TYR A 164 23.53 -16.50 -11.71
N ARG A 165 23.98 -16.29 -12.94
CA ARG A 165 23.14 -16.29 -14.15
C ARG A 165 23.43 -17.55 -14.94
N CYS A 166 22.46 -18.10 -15.67
CA CYS A 166 22.68 -19.31 -16.48
C CYS A 166 23.84 -19.16 -17.46
N SER A 167 24.07 -17.94 -17.99
CA SER A 167 25.23 -17.63 -18.86
C SER A 167 26.58 -17.64 -18.17
N GLU A 168 26.60 -17.65 -16.83
CA GLU A 168 27.84 -17.68 -16.01
C GLU A 168 28.16 -19.10 -15.49
N ILE A 169 27.25 -20.06 -15.74
CA ILE A 169 27.37 -21.45 -15.27
C ILE A 169 27.95 -22.28 -16.38
N SER A 170 29.01 -22.99 -16.04
CA SER A 170 29.87 -23.71 -17.02
C SER A 170 29.23 -24.99 -17.58
N SER A 171 28.17 -25.54 -16.96
CA SER A 171 27.50 -26.76 -17.39
C SER A 171 26.13 -26.95 -16.78
N TYR A 172 25.29 -27.73 -17.45
CA TYR A 172 23.98 -28.14 -16.94
C TYR A 172 24.08 -28.86 -15.58
N ALA A 173 25.06 -29.78 -15.43
CA ALA A 173 25.28 -30.48 -14.17
C ALA A 173 25.57 -29.52 -13.01
N LYS A 174 26.32 -28.44 -13.26
CA LYS A 174 26.60 -27.41 -12.27
C LYS A 174 25.36 -26.58 -11.95
N ALA A 175 24.50 -26.32 -12.92
CA ALA A 175 23.21 -25.64 -12.69
C ALA A 175 22.29 -26.48 -11.79
N GLN A 176 22.21 -27.79 -12.02
CA GLN A 176 21.43 -28.71 -11.18
C GLN A 176 22.00 -28.81 -9.74
N GLU A 177 23.29 -28.77 -9.60
CA GLU A 177 23.92 -28.72 -8.26
C GLU A 177 23.59 -27.46 -7.50
N LEU A 178 23.62 -26.31 -8.16
CA LEU A 178 23.21 -25.02 -7.58
C LEU A 178 21.72 -25.01 -7.22
N LEU A 179 20.85 -25.62 -8.06
CA LEU A 179 19.42 -25.76 -7.74
C LEU A 179 19.23 -26.57 -6.44
N ARG A 180 19.94 -27.70 -6.28
CA ARG A 180 19.93 -28.51 -5.04
C ARG A 180 20.47 -27.76 -3.81
N GLN A 181 21.36 -26.80 -4.03
CA GLN A 181 21.89 -25.91 -2.97
C GLN A 181 20.96 -24.74 -2.62
N GLY A 182 19.74 -24.68 -3.21
CA GLY A 182 18.72 -23.67 -2.89
C GLY A 182 18.66 -22.50 -3.88
N HIS A 183 19.40 -22.51 -4.99
CA HIS A 183 19.34 -21.48 -6.03
C HIS A 183 18.12 -21.66 -6.94
N SER A 184 16.90 -21.72 -6.37
CA SER A 184 15.65 -22.00 -7.08
C SER A 184 15.31 -21.00 -8.20
N TYR A 185 15.87 -19.80 -8.16
CA TYR A 185 15.73 -18.80 -9.22
C TYR A 185 16.39 -19.16 -10.55
N LEU A 186 17.22 -20.24 -10.58
CA LEU A 186 17.82 -20.80 -11.80
C LEU A 186 16.85 -21.71 -12.57
N ASP A 187 15.76 -22.14 -11.93
CA ASP A 187 14.63 -22.86 -12.49
C ASP A 187 13.50 -21.85 -12.77
N GLY A 188 13.45 -21.34 -14.00
CA GLY A 188 12.55 -20.24 -14.37
C GLY A 188 11.09 -20.64 -14.56
N ASN A 189 10.80 -21.92 -14.85
CA ASN A 189 9.47 -22.46 -15.10
C ASN A 189 8.94 -23.32 -13.93
N GLY A 190 9.78 -23.67 -12.94
CA GLY A 190 9.41 -24.41 -11.74
C GLY A 190 9.24 -25.92 -11.97
N ASP A 191 9.86 -26.49 -13.01
CA ASP A 191 9.75 -27.91 -13.35
C ASP A 191 10.83 -28.79 -12.67
N GLY A 192 11.73 -28.19 -11.86
CA GLY A 192 12.80 -28.85 -11.17
C GLY A 192 14.11 -28.94 -11.97
N GLU A 193 14.21 -28.28 -13.12
CA GLU A 193 15.40 -28.20 -13.95
C GLU A 193 15.95 -26.77 -14.03
N ALA A 194 17.21 -26.57 -13.62
CA ALA A 194 17.85 -25.26 -13.68
C ALA A 194 18.56 -25.04 -15.02
N CYS A 195 18.40 -23.84 -15.60
CA CYS A 195 19.16 -23.41 -16.78
C CYS A 195 19.10 -24.40 -17.94
N GLU A 196 17.93 -24.83 -18.37
CA GLU A 196 17.68 -25.83 -19.44
C GLU A 196 18.44 -25.56 -20.73
N ALA A 197 18.72 -24.28 -21.05
CA ALA A 197 19.51 -23.89 -22.23
C ALA A 197 20.99 -24.40 -22.21
N LEU A 198 21.45 -24.98 -21.07
CA LEU A 198 22.76 -25.56 -20.91
C LEU A 198 22.76 -27.09 -21.12
N ARG A 199 21.61 -27.67 -21.46
CA ARG A 199 21.42 -29.13 -21.70
C ARG A 199 22.00 -29.60 -23.00
#